data_ab68d977c1899353e1b5fb8b7f304c0b
#
_entry.id   ab68d977c1899353e1b5fb8b7f304c0b
#
_cell.length_a   1.000
_cell.length_b   1.000
_cell.length_c   1.000
_cell.angle_alpha   90.00
_cell.angle_beta   90.00
_cell.angle_gamma   90.00
#
_symmetry.space_group_name_H-M   'P 1'
#
loop_
_entity.id
_entity.type
_entity.pdbx_description
1 polymer ?
#
loop_
_entity_poly.entity_id
_entity_poly.type
_entity_poly.pdbx_seq_one_letter_code
_entity_poly.pdbx_strand_id
1 'polypeptide(L)'
;MNAGKGVYPRRRHPIKTVLVVIGSVLGVIGLGLAATFYVARRGVAPVRDGQALPGGVVQIKDGFTSAFLLDAGPGSAVLIDAGQDGEAKAIKAALAARNLRPEDVVAILLTHGHSDHLGGIAAFPNAQVMAMAEDVVLAEGREPRRSLLGSLIGASPTGVHVERVLADGETLTLSRLQLRVFAVPGHTAGSAAFLADGVLYLGDSADSNTDGTLRPAFWFVSEDTALNVASLKTLAARLDPSPGEVKYLTFSHSGALEGFGPLAAFAATH
;
A
#
# COMPACT_ATOMS: atom_id res chain seq x y z
N MET A 1 74.47 -16.24 33.03
CA MET A 1 73.22 -17.00 32.75
C MET A 1 72.13 -15.99 32.32
N ASN A 2 71.86 -15.88 31.02
CA ASN A 2 70.90 -14.92 30.48
C ASN A 2 69.64 -15.72 30.15
N ALA A 3 68.57 -15.53 30.95
CA ALA A 3 67.29 -16.14 30.72
C ALA A 3 66.57 -15.43 29.60
N GLY A 4 66.49 -16.05 28.43
CA GLY A 4 65.70 -15.54 27.27
C GLY A 4 64.21 -15.46 27.62
N LYS A 5 63.63 -14.21 27.57
CA LYS A 5 62.17 -14.03 27.66
C LYS A 5 61.54 -14.54 26.37
N GLY A 6 60.90 -15.71 26.44
CA GLY A 6 60.11 -16.25 25.34
C GLY A 6 58.91 -15.33 25.02
N VAL A 7 58.89 -14.79 23.81
CA VAL A 7 57.76 -14.05 23.28
C VAL A 7 56.70 -15.08 22.82
N TYR A 8 55.65 -15.27 23.63
CA TYR A 8 54.52 -16.10 23.23
C TYR A 8 53.66 -15.36 22.18
N PRO A 9 53.37 -15.94 21.02
CA PRO A 9 52.49 -15.29 20.06
C PRO A 9 51.09 -15.17 20.66
N ARG A 10 50.54 -13.96 20.65
CA ARG A 10 49.15 -13.70 21.05
C ARG A 10 48.21 -14.55 20.19
N ARG A 11 47.54 -15.54 20.78
CA ARG A 11 46.49 -16.34 20.14
C ARG A 11 45.37 -15.34 19.72
N ARG A 12 45.21 -15.11 18.42
CA ARG A 12 44.04 -14.39 17.88
C ARG A 12 42.82 -15.23 18.22
N HIS A 13 41.85 -14.63 18.90
CA HIS A 13 40.59 -15.30 19.21
C HIS A 13 39.76 -15.41 17.92
N PRO A 14 39.64 -16.62 17.32
CA PRO A 14 38.98 -16.80 16.02
C PRO A 14 37.50 -16.35 16.08
N ILE A 15 36.84 -16.51 17.22
CA ILE A 15 35.45 -16.08 17.45
C ILE A 15 35.27 -14.55 17.26
N LYS A 16 36.21 -13.74 17.79
CA LYS A 16 36.11 -12.27 17.60
C LYS A 16 36.25 -11.87 16.15
N THR A 17 37.13 -12.51 15.40
CA THR A 17 37.31 -12.24 13.96
C THR A 17 36.05 -12.63 13.17
N VAL A 18 35.45 -13.79 13.46
CA VAL A 18 34.21 -14.25 12.83
C VAL A 18 33.07 -13.29 13.12
N LEU A 19 32.89 -12.86 14.37
CA LEU A 19 31.85 -11.92 14.75
C LEU A 19 32.02 -10.53 14.04
N VAL A 20 33.25 -10.05 13.91
CA VAL A 20 33.54 -8.82 13.17
C VAL A 20 33.21 -8.97 11.68
N VAL A 21 33.58 -10.09 11.07
CA VAL A 21 33.26 -10.35 9.66
C VAL A 21 31.73 -10.43 9.45
N ILE A 22 31.02 -11.18 10.28
CA ILE A 22 29.55 -11.26 10.21
C ILE A 22 28.92 -9.87 10.38
N GLY A 23 29.34 -9.09 11.39
CA GLY A 23 28.85 -7.74 11.62
C GLY A 23 29.13 -6.80 10.44
N SER A 24 30.31 -6.90 9.81
CA SER A 24 30.65 -6.12 8.62
C SER A 24 29.79 -6.48 7.41
N VAL A 25 29.56 -7.79 7.17
CA VAL A 25 28.70 -8.26 6.08
C VAL A 25 27.26 -7.80 6.27
N LEU A 26 26.71 -7.96 7.48
CA LEU A 26 25.37 -7.46 7.80
C LEU A 26 25.26 -5.93 7.65
N GLY A 27 26.30 -5.19 8.04
CA GLY A 27 26.37 -3.74 7.85
C GLY A 27 26.34 -3.34 6.36
N VAL A 28 27.14 -4.01 5.53
CA VAL A 28 27.15 -3.77 4.07
C VAL A 28 25.79 -4.09 3.44
N ILE A 29 25.18 -5.22 3.82
CA ILE A 29 23.82 -5.58 3.35
C ILE A 29 22.81 -4.52 3.79
N GLY A 30 22.83 -4.10 5.06
CA GLY A 30 21.92 -3.05 5.57
C GLY A 30 22.07 -1.72 4.83
N LEU A 31 23.32 -1.28 4.57
CA LEU A 31 23.60 -0.08 3.78
C LEU A 31 23.12 -0.22 2.33
N GLY A 32 23.33 -1.39 1.73
CA GLY A 32 22.84 -1.67 0.37
C GLY A 32 21.32 -1.60 0.28
N LEU A 33 20.59 -2.21 1.24
CA LEU A 33 19.13 -2.14 1.31
C LEU A 33 18.64 -0.71 1.54
N ALA A 34 19.26 0.03 2.44
CA ALA A 34 18.92 1.43 2.70
C ALA A 34 19.15 2.32 1.46
N ALA A 35 20.25 2.13 0.74
CA ALA A 35 20.55 2.84 -0.48
C ALA A 35 19.53 2.51 -1.58
N THR A 36 19.19 1.22 -1.75
CA THR A 36 18.16 0.78 -2.70
C THR A 36 16.81 1.41 -2.40
N PHE A 37 16.39 1.39 -1.13
CA PHE A 37 15.15 2.02 -0.70
C PHE A 37 15.17 3.52 -0.95
N TYR A 38 16.27 4.21 -0.59
CA TYR A 38 16.43 5.65 -0.84
C TYR A 38 16.33 6.01 -2.33
N VAL A 39 17.03 5.27 -3.18
CA VAL A 39 16.99 5.49 -4.65
C VAL A 39 15.58 5.24 -5.18
N ALA A 40 14.92 4.17 -4.74
CA ALA A 40 13.59 3.82 -5.19
C ALA A 40 12.51 4.83 -4.76
N ARG A 41 12.68 5.47 -3.61
CA ARG A 41 11.75 6.50 -3.11
C ARG A 41 12.12 7.92 -3.57
N ARG A 42 13.27 8.08 -4.22
CA ARG A 42 13.69 9.39 -4.74
C ARG A 42 12.72 9.88 -5.83
N GLY A 43 12.28 11.13 -5.67
CA GLY A 43 11.34 11.76 -6.61
C GLY A 43 9.88 11.39 -6.40
N VAL A 44 9.53 10.51 -5.45
CA VAL A 44 8.13 10.24 -5.08
C VAL A 44 7.52 11.49 -4.44
N ALA A 45 6.34 11.88 -4.91
CA ALA A 45 5.61 13.02 -4.34
C ALA A 45 5.14 12.70 -2.91
N PRO A 46 5.29 13.62 -1.95
CA PRO A 46 4.87 13.36 -0.59
C PRO A 46 3.35 13.29 -0.46
N VAL A 47 2.85 12.40 0.40
CA VAL A 47 1.45 12.37 0.82
C VAL A 47 1.08 13.71 1.47
N ARG A 48 -0.05 14.27 1.06
CA ARG A 48 -0.64 15.49 1.66
C ARG A 48 -1.77 15.08 2.59
N ASP A 49 -1.48 15.06 3.88
CA ASP A 49 -2.48 14.74 4.89
C ASP A 49 -3.65 15.73 4.87
N GLY A 50 -4.87 15.21 5.00
CA GLY A 50 -6.09 16.01 4.96
C GLY A 50 -6.43 16.59 3.59
N GLN A 51 -5.79 16.15 2.50
CA GLN A 51 -6.12 16.60 1.15
C GLN A 51 -7.59 16.28 0.84
N ALA A 52 -8.38 17.34 0.60
CA ALA A 52 -9.75 17.20 0.12
C ALA A 52 -9.73 16.85 -1.38
N LEU A 53 -10.53 15.86 -1.74
CA LEU A 53 -10.72 15.37 -3.11
C LEU A 53 -12.20 15.49 -3.51
N PRO A 54 -12.56 15.31 -4.79
CA PRO A 54 -13.94 15.31 -5.24
C PRO A 54 -14.82 14.34 -4.43
N GLY A 55 -16.13 14.58 -4.39
CA GLY A 55 -17.08 13.76 -3.62
C GLY A 55 -16.94 13.89 -2.10
N GLY A 56 -16.21 14.92 -1.62
CA GLY A 56 -15.96 15.10 -0.20
C GLY A 56 -14.97 14.10 0.38
N VAL A 57 -14.21 13.39 -0.45
CA VAL A 57 -13.18 12.43 -0.01
C VAL A 57 -12.03 13.15 0.69
N VAL A 58 -11.47 12.52 1.73
CA VAL A 58 -10.25 12.99 2.40
C VAL A 58 -9.20 11.90 2.34
N GLN A 59 -8.00 12.26 1.88
CA GLN A 59 -6.81 11.44 2.04
C GLN A 59 -6.28 11.60 3.46
N ILE A 60 -6.18 10.48 4.19
CA ILE A 60 -5.74 10.43 5.58
C ILE A 60 -4.37 9.76 5.61
N LYS A 61 -3.36 10.52 6.01
CA LYS A 61 -2.02 9.96 6.20
C LYS A 61 -1.95 9.19 7.51
N ASP A 62 -1.49 7.94 7.43
CA ASP A 62 -1.24 7.09 8.59
C ASP A 62 0.19 6.53 8.52
N GLY A 63 1.12 7.22 9.18
CA GLY A 63 2.55 6.91 9.10
C GLY A 63 3.12 7.13 7.70
N PHE A 64 3.49 6.04 7.01
CA PHE A 64 4.02 6.09 5.65
C PHE A 64 2.99 5.70 4.58
N THR A 65 1.78 5.31 4.98
CA THR A 65 0.67 4.95 4.09
C THR A 65 -0.49 5.94 4.19
N SER A 66 -1.53 5.75 3.39
CA SER A 66 -2.77 6.52 3.43
C SER A 66 -3.98 5.60 3.41
N ALA A 67 -5.05 6.04 4.07
CA ALA A 67 -6.41 5.55 3.87
C ALA A 67 -7.26 6.68 3.30
N PHE A 68 -8.42 6.34 2.71
CA PHE A 68 -9.33 7.34 2.16
C PHE A 68 -10.71 7.18 2.79
N LEU A 69 -11.25 8.32 3.25
CA LEU A 69 -12.59 8.38 3.85
C LEU A 69 -13.58 8.96 2.85
N LEU A 70 -14.55 8.15 2.44
CA LEU A 70 -15.58 8.47 1.46
C LEU A 70 -16.92 8.71 2.18
N ASP A 71 -17.68 9.67 1.68
CA ASP A 71 -19.07 9.91 2.12
C ASP A 71 -19.99 8.85 1.46
N ALA A 72 -20.70 8.08 2.27
CA ALA A 72 -21.67 7.10 1.79
C ALA A 72 -23.12 7.56 2.03
N GLY A 73 -23.31 8.78 2.46
CA GLY A 73 -24.60 9.38 2.79
C GLY A 73 -24.76 9.69 4.28
N PRO A 74 -25.89 10.21 4.72
CA PRO A 74 -26.09 10.67 6.09
C PRO A 74 -25.77 9.60 7.14
N GLY A 75 -24.82 9.89 8.03
CA GLY A 75 -24.41 9.00 9.10
C GLY A 75 -23.69 7.72 8.63
N SER A 76 -23.09 7.74 7.43
CA SER A 76 -22.49 6.55 6.84
C SER A 76 -21.22 6.90 6.07
N ALA A 77 -20.17 6.10 6.25
CA ALA A 77 -18.89 6.26 5.58
C ALA A 77 -18.36 4.93 5.04
N VAL A 78 -17.51 5.03 4.04
CA VAL A 78 -16.74 3.92 3.48
C VAL A 78 -15.26 4.27 3.55
N LEU A 79 -14.42 3.28 3.81
CA LEU A 79 -12.96 3.42 3.74
C LEU A 79 -12.39 2.67 2.53
N ILE A 80 -11.42 3.28 1.87
CA ILE A 80 -10.46 2.55 1.03
C ILE A 80 -9.19 2.40 1.87
N ASP A 81 -8.85 1.17 2.20
CA ASP A 81 -7.82 0.76 3.14
C ASP A 81 -8.05 1.26 4.59
N ALA A 82 -7.30 0.73 5.54
CA ALA A 82 -7.45 1.04 6.96
C ALA A 82 -6.12 1.45 7.63
N GLY A 83 -5.10 1.78 6.83
CA GLY A 83 -3.81 2.24 7.33
C GLY A 83 -3.01 1.17 8.08
N GLN A 84 -1.95 1.60 8.76
CA GLN A 84 -1.05 0.73 9.51
C GLN A 84 -1.25 0.77 11.04
N ASP A 85 -1.87 1.86 11.58
CA ASP A 85 -2.09 2.01 13.02
C ASP A 85 -3.26 1.15 13.49
N GLY A 86 -2.97 0.12 14.32
CA GLY A 86 -4.00 -0.76 14.90
C GLY A 86 -5.07 -0.05 15.72
N GLU A 87 -4.81 1.16 16.18
CA GLU A 87 -5.79 2.00 16.87
C GLU A 87 -6.57 2.93 15.93
N ALA A 88 -6.17 3.01 14.64
CA ALA A 88 -6.78 3.84 13.60
C ALA A 88 -6.96 5.33 14.01
N LYS A 89 -5.99 5.91 14.73
CA LYS A 89 -6.11 7.25 15.34
C LYS A 89 -6.41 8.33 14.31
N ALA A 90 -5.68 8.33 13.18
CA ALA A 90 -5.85 9.32 12.12
C ALA A 90 -7.24 9.20 11.46
N ILE A 91 -7.69 7.97 11.20
CA ILE A 91 -9.01 7.73 10.59
C ILE A 91 -10.13 8.12 11.55
N LYS A 92 -10.03 7.77 12.84
CA LYS A 92 -10.99 8.19 13.86
C LYS A 92 -11.08 9.71 14.00
N ALA A 93 -9.95 10.41 13.92
CA ALA A 93 -9.93 11.87 13.94
C ALA A 93 -10.65 12.46 12.70
N ALA A 94 -10.44 11.89 11.50
CA ALA A 94 -11.12 12.30 10.28
C ALA A 94 -12.64 12.04 10.34
N LEU A 95 -13.08 10.91 10.92
CA LEU A 95 -14.48 10.61 11.17
C LEU A 95 -15.10 11.63 12.12
N ALA A 96 -14.44 11.89 13.26
CA ALA A 96 -14.92 12.85 14.27
C ALA A 96 -15.07 14.27 13.70
N ALA A 97 -14.18 14.70 12.80
CA ALA A 97 -14.29 15.98 12.09
C ALA A 97 -15.56 16.09 11.21
N ARG A 98 -16.18 14.94 10.87
CA ARG A 98 -17.45 14.85 10.16
C ARG A 98 -18.65 14.49 11.03
N ASN A 99 -18.48 14.52 12.36
CA ASN A 99 -19.47 14.05 13.34
C ASN A 99 -19.87 12.58 13.13
N LEU A 100 -18.94 11.76 12.64
CA LEU A 100 -19.07 10.31 12.47
C LEU A 100 -18.25 9.58 13.53
N ARG A 101 -18.66 8.35 13.83
CA ARG A 101 -18.02 7.43 14.75
C ARG A 101 -17.48 6.21 14.00
N PRO A 102 -16.60 5.39 14.57
CA PRO A 102 -16.15 4.15 13.98
C PRO A 102 -17.29 3.21 13.54
N GLU A 103 -18.39 3.19 14.29
CA GLU A 103 -19.58 2.36 14.01
C GLU A 103 -20.35 2.80 12.76
N ASP A 104 -20.11 4.03 12.28
CA ASP A 104 -20.75 4.60 11.11
C ASP A 104 -20.01 4.23 9.80
N VAL A 105 -18.85 3.55 9.90
CA VAL A 105 -18.15 2.95 8.75
C VAL A 105 -18.85 1.64 8.38
N VAL A 106 -19.45 1.60 7.19
CA VAL A 106 -20.25 0.46 6.73
C VAL A 106 -19.47 -0.53 5.89
N ALA A 107 -18.36 -0.11 5.29
CA ALA A 107 -17.48 -0.97 4.51
C ALA A 107 -16.03 -0.48 4.51
N ILE A 108 -15.10 -1.42 4.40
CA ILE A 108 -13.69 -1.20 4.13
C ILE A 108 -13.34 -2.01 2.88
N LEU A 109 -12.92 -1.31 1.83
CA LEU A 109 -12.47 -1.93 0.58
C LEU A 109 -10.94 -1.94 0.58
N LEU A 110 -10.37 -3.12 0.48
CA LEU A 110 -8.92 -3.30 0.47
C LEU A 110 -8.41 -3.18 -0.96
N THR A 111 -7.45 -2.28 -1.17
CA THR A 111 -6.72 -2.23 -2.43
C THR A 111 -5.86 -3.47 -2.59
N HIS A 112 -5.34 -4.02 -1.48
CA HIS A 112 -4.61 -5.29 -1.43
C HIS A 112 -4.38 -5.75 0.02
N GLY A 113 -3.80 -6.93 0.20
CA GLY A 113 -3.70 -7.62 1.50
C GLY A 113 -2.44 -7.32 2.33
N HIS A 114 -1.67 -6.26 2.08
CA HIS A 114 -0.50 -5.94 2.90
C HIS A 114 -0.89 -5.29 4.24
N SER A 115 -0.08 -5.55 5.27
CA SER A 115 -0.38 -5.19 6.66
C SER A 115 -0.54 -3.70 6.94
N ASP A 116 0.09 -2.84 6.16
CA ASP A 116 -0.02 -1.39 6.26
C ASP A 116 -1.31 -0.81 5.63
N HIS A 117 -2.16 -1.69 5.08
CA HIS A 117 -3.52 -1.37 4.61
C HIS A 117 -4.62 -1.96 5.50
N LEU A 118 -4.25 -2.83 6.44
CA LEU A 118 -5.16 -3.61 7.27
C LEU A 118 -5.18 -3.17 8.73
N GLY A 119 -4.19 -2.38 9.17
CA GLY A 119 -3.90 -2.15 10.58
C GLY A 119 -5.10 -1.72 11.39
N GLY A 120 -5.85 -0.74 10.91
CA GLY A 120 -6.98 -0.15 11.63
C GLY A 120 -8.30 -0.91 11.54
N ILE A 121 -8.42 -2.02 10.80
CA ILE A 121 -9.70 -2.70 10.53
C ILE A 121 -10.47 -3.02 11.81
N ALA A 122 -9.80 -3.55 12.82
CA ALA A 122 -10.43 -3.93 14.10
C ALA A 122 -11.11 -2.76 14.85
N ALA A 123 -10.80 -1.52 14.47
CA ALA A 123 -11.41 -0.33 15.05
C ALA A 123 -12.82 -0.01 14.51
N PHE A 124 -13.28 -0.71 13.46
CA PHE A 124 -14.53 -0.45 12.74
C PHE A 124 -15.48 -1.66 12.82
N PRO A 125 -16.19 -1.84 13.93
CA PRO A 125 -16.90 -3.10 14.25
C PRO A 125 -18.07 -3.43 13.31
N ASN A 126 -18.62 -2.43 12.61
CA ASN A 126 -19.75 -2.61 11.69
C ASN A 126 -19.35 -2.64 10.22
N ALA A 127 -18.06 -2.46 9.93
CA ALA A 127 -17.57 -2.38 8.56
C ALA A 127 -17.47 -3.77 7.94
N GLN A 128 -18.12 -3.98 6.80
CA GLN A 128 -17.89 -5.16 5.98
C GLN A 128 -16.55 -5.02 5.25
N VAL A 129 -15.62 -5.94 5.51
CA VAL A 129 -14.31 -5.96 4.84
C VAL A 129 -14.42 -6.68 3.50
N MET A 130 -13.94 -6.00 2.44
CA MET A 130 -14.05 -6.49 1.06
C MET A 130 -12.69 -6.49 0.39
N ALA A 131 -12.35 -7.56 -0.35
CA ALA A 131 -11.10 -7.70 -1.10
C ALA A 131 -11.30 -8.54 -2.36
N MET A 132 -10.36 -8.49 -3.30
CA MET A 132 -10.31 -9.43 -4.42
C MET A 132 -9.97 -10.84 -3.90
N ALA A 133 -10.47 -11.87 -4.61
CA ALA A 133 -10.34 -13.28 -4.20
C ALA A 133 -8.89 -13.69 -3.93
N GLU A 134 -7.97 -13.26 -4.79
CA GLU A 134 -6.57 -13.64 -4.76
C GLU A 134 -5.82 -13.08 -3.53
N ASP A 135 -6.34 -12.01 -2.92
CA ASP A 135 -5.74 -11.37 -1.75
C ASP A 135 -6.40 -11.75 -0.42
N VAL A 136 -7.49 -12.51 -0.42
CA VAL A 136 -8.15 -12.93 0.82
C VAL A 136 -7.19 -13.66 1.76
N VAL A 137 -6.44 -14.64 1.23
CA VAL A 137 -5.49 -15.41 2.05
C VAL A 137 -4.32 -14.57 2.58
N LEU A 138 -3.91 -13.55 1.81
CA LEU A 138 -2.87 -12.60 2.22
C LEU A 138 -3.40 -11.64 3.30
N ALA A 139 -4.60 -11.06 3.10
CA ALA A 139 -5.24 -10.16 4.05
C ALA A 139 -5.52 -10.82 5.40
N GLU A 140 -5.94 -12.08 5.41
CA GLU A 140 -6.16 -12.87 6.63
C GLU A 140 -4.86 -13.42 7.24
N GLY A 141 -3.71 -13.22 6.59
CA GLY A 141 -2.40 -13.69 7.07
C GLY A 141 -2.24 -15.21 7.04
N ARG A 142 -3.00 -15.90 6.17
CA ARG A 142 -2.92 -17.35 5.98
C ARG A 142 -1.80 -17.77 5.02
N GLU A 143 -1.36 -16.85 4.16
CA GLU A 143 -0.19 -17.02 3.28
C GLU A 143 0.80 -15.87 3.47
N PRO A 144 2.13 -16.13 3.29
CA PRO A 144 3.13 -15.07 3.32
C PRO A 144 3.01 -14.19 2.08
N ARG A 145 3.55 -12.98 2.17
CA ARG A 145 3.76 -12.12 0.99
C ARG A 145 4.64 -12.84 -0.02
N ARG A 146 4.26 -12.84 -1.30
CA ARG A 146 5.01 -13.52 -2.37
C ARG A 146 6.15 -12.67 -2.95
N SER A 147 6.42 -11.48 -2.38
CA SER A 147 7.57 -10.67 -2.75
C SER A 147 8.89 -11.30 -2.26
N LEU A 148 10.02 -10.83 -2.82
CA LEU A 148 11.36 -11.35 -2.51
C LEU A 148 11.67 -11.39 -1.00
N LEU A 149 11.26 -10.36 -0.23
CA LEU A 149 11.46 -10.33 1.22
C LEU A 149 10.31 -10.99 1.99
N GLY A 150 9.09 -10.88 1.50
CA GLY A 150 7.91 -11.36 2.20
C GLY A 150 7.92 -12.88 2.39
N SER A 151 8.42 -13.61 1.41
CA SER A 151 8.56 -15.07 1.46
C SER A 151 9.51 -15.56 2.57
N LEU A 152 10.44 -14.71 3.05
CA LEU A 152 11.39 -15.04 4.13
C LEU A 152 10.79 -14.84 5.53
N ILE A 153 9.72 -14.04 5.66
CA ILE A 153 9.14 -13.65 6.95
C ILE A 153 8.07 -14.68 7.39
N GLY A 154 7.47 -15.40 6.44
CA GLY A 154 6.40 -16.35 6.71
C GLY A 154 5.02 -15.68 6.86
N ALA A 155 3.98 -16.51 7.00
CA ALA A 155 2.61 -16.07 7.26
C ALA A 155 2.42 -15.77 8.75
N SER A 156 1.60 -14.76 9.04
CA SER A 156 1.19 -14.44 10.41
C SER A 156 -0.28 -14.00 10.39
N PRO A 157 -1.16 -14.64 11.18
CA PRO A 157 -2.56 -14.25 11.25
C PRO A 157 -2.71 -12.76 11.58
N THR A 158 -3.51 -12.05 10.79
CA THR A 158 -3.74 -10.63 10.96
C THR A 158 -4.92 -10.32 11.89
N GLY A 159 -5.80 -11.31 12.11
CA GLY A 159 -7.09 -11.13 12.78
C GLY A 159 -8.16 -10.51 11.87
N VAL A 160 -7.83 -10.19 10.63
CA VAL A 160 -8.78 -9.72 9.63
C VAL A 160 -9.58 -10.90 9.08
N HIS A 161 -10.86 -10.67 8.82
CA HIS A 161 -11.73 -11.57 8.07
C HIS A 161 -12.33 -10.81 6.89
N VAL A 162 -12.22 -11.36 5.69
CA VAL A 162 -12.82 -10.79 4.49
C VAL A 162 -14.22 -11.37 4.31
N GLU A 163 -15.25 -10.55 4.55
CA GLU A 163 -16.64 -10.99 4.48
C GLU A 163 -17.19 -11.01 3.05
N ARG A 164 -16.63 -10.21 2.15
CA ARG A 164 -17.08 -10.15 0.76
C ARG A 164 -15.91 -10.18 -0.22
N VAL A 165 -15.99 -11.10 -1.15
CA VAL A 165 -15.07 -11.17 -2.29
C VAL A 165 -15.59 -10.28 -3.41
N LEU A 166 -14.69 -9.44 -3.96
CA LEU A 166 -14.95 -8.53 -5.07
C LEU A 166 -14.64 -9.19 -6.41
N ALA A 167 -15.31 -8.73 -7.46
CA ALA A 167 -15.06 -9.16 -8.83
C ALA A 167 -14.60 -7.99 -9.71
N ASP A 168 -13.74 -8.27 -10.69
CA ASP A 168 -13.31 -7.30 -11.69
C ASP A 168 -14.51 -6.80 -12.53
N GLY A 169 -14.59 -5.48 -12.67
CA GLY A 169 -15.69 -4.81 -13.40
C GLY A 169 -16.97 -4.66 -12.59
N GLU A 170 -17.03 -5.16 -11.36
CA GLU A 170 -18.20 -5.01 -10.48
C GLU A 170 -18.48 -3.54 -10.19
N THR A 171 -19.75 -3.17 -10.09
CA THR A 171 -20.20 -1.90 -9.53
C THR A 171 -20.86 -2.16 -8.19
N LEU A 172 -20.28 -1.59 -7.14
CA LEU A 172 -20.83 -1.65 -5.78
C LEU A 172 -21.75 -0.47 -5.53
N THR A 173 -22.83 -0.71 -4.81
CA THR A 173 -23.65 0.33 -4.19
C THR A 173 -23.58 0.17 -2.69
N LEU A 174 -22.91 1.11 -2.01
CA LEU A 174 -22.71 1.15 -0.57
C LEU A 174 -23.44 2.37 -0.01
N SER A 175 -24.64 2.16 0.52
CA SER A 175 -25.58 3.24 0.86
C SER A 175 -25.86 4.13 -0.36
N ARG A 176 -25.35 5.38 -0.43
CA ARG A 176 -25.50 6.28 -1.59
C ARG A 176 -24.27 6.32 -2.50
N LEU A 177 -23.17 5.75 -2.07
CA LEU A 177 -21.93 5.71 -2.83
C LEU A 177 -22.01 4.63 -3.90
N GLN A 178 -21.69 4.99 -5.15
CA GLN A 178 -21.43 4.03 -6.22
C GLN A 178 -19.93 3.97 -6.50
N LEU A 179 -19.40 2.75 -6.63
CA LEU A 179 -17.98 2.51 -6.79
C LEU A 179 -17.76 1.39 -7.80
N ARG A 180 -16.85 1.60 -8.76
CA ARG A 180 -16.43 0.58 -9.72
C ARG A 180 -15.13 -0.09 -9.27
N VAL A 181 -15.07 -1.41 -9.41
CA VAL A 181 -13.92 -2.25 -9.05
C VAL A 181 -13.15 -2.62 -10.31
N PHE A 182 -11.82 -2.53 -10.25
CA PHE A 182 -10.92 -2.95 -11.32
C PHE A 182 -9.82 -3.82 -10.73
N ALA A 183 -9.62 -5.02 -11.27
CA ALA A 183 -8.44 -5.81 -10.97
C ALA A 183 -7.19 -5.16 -11.58
N VAL A 184 -6.15 -4.97 -10.77
CA VAL A 184 -4.86 -4.41 -11.20
C VAL A 184 -3.72 -5.26 -10.60
N PRO A 185 -3.68 -6.57 -10.91
CA PRO A 185 -2.70 -7.48 -10.32
C PRO A 185 -1.26 -7.08 -10.66
N GLY A 186 -0.34 -7.51 -9.78
CA GLY A 186 1.10 -7.35 -9.98
C GLY A 186 1.83 -6.82 -8.76
N HIS A 187 1.31 -5.82 -8.04
CA HIS A 187 1.83 -5.50 -6.70
C HIS A 187 1.54 -6.68 -5.75
N THR A 188 0.28 -7.10 -5.69
CA THR A 188 -0.14 -8.43 -5.25
C THR A 188 -0.99 -9.09 -6.34
N ALA A 189 -1.29 -10.38 -6.20
CA ALA A 189 -2.15 -11.10 -7.14
C ALA A 189 -3.59 -10.54 -7.15
N GLY A 190 -4.08 -10.06 -6.01
CA GLY A 190 -5.42 -9.50 -5.83
C GLY A 190 -5.45 -7.97 -5.71
N SER A 191 -4.43 -7.25 -6.18
CA SER A 191 -4.46 -5.80 -6.18
C SER A 191 -5.65 -5.27 -6.97
N ALA A 192 -6.38 -4.33 -6.39
CA ALA A 192 -7.55 -3.67 -6.97
C ALA A 192 -7.38 -2.15 -7.03
N ALA A 193 -8.00 -1.54 -8.04
CA ALA A 193 -8.27 -0.12 -8.08
C ALA A 193 -9.77 0.13 -7.97
N PHE A 194 -10.14 1.24 -7.37
CA PHE A 194 -11.54 1.65 -7.18
C PHE A 194 -11.77 3.02 -7.82
N LEU A 195 -12.91 3.21 -8.46
CA LEU A 195 -13.31 4.51 -9.00
C LEU A 195 -14.64 4.92 -8.38
N ALA A 196 -14.63 6.03 -7.64
CA ALA A 196 -15.80 6.66 -7.07
C ALA A 196 -15.67 8.19 -7.11
N ASP A 197 -16.75 8.90 -7.40
CA ASP A 197 -16.83 10.38 -7.37
C ASP A 197 -15.73 11.12 -8.13
N GLY A 198 -15.18 10.48 -9.17
CA GLY A 198 -14.09 11.03 -9.97
C GLY A 198 -12.69 10.78 -9.39
N VAL A 199 -12.56 10.02 -8.32
CA VAL A 199 -11.27 9.62 -7.74
C VAL A 199 -10.99 8.16 -8.05
N LEU A 200 -9.83 7.89 -8.67
CA LEU A 200 -9.32 6.55 -8.91
C LEU A 200 -8.28 6.21 -7.84
N TYR A 201 -8.62 5.26 -6.98
CA TYR A 201 -7.78 4.77 -5.89
C TYR A 201 -6.94 3.60 -6.41
N LEU A 202 -5.63 3.78 -6.52
CA LEU A 202 -4.70 2.80 -7.10
C LEU A 202 -3.94 1.97 -6.06
N GLY A 203 -4.09 2.30 -4.77
CA GLY A 203 -3.33 1.63 -3.72
C GLY A 203 -1.83 1.70 -3.99
N ASP A 204 -1.18 0.55 -3.91
CA ASP A 204 0.24 0.37 -4.20
C ASP A 204 0.53 -0.08 -5.64
N SER A 205 -0.52 -0.17 -6.47
CA SER A 205 -0.33 -0.51 -7.89
C SER A 205 0.43 0.58 -8.65
N ALA A 206 0.47 1.80 -8.11
CA ALA A 206 1.24 2.91 -8.65
C ALA A 206 1.63 3.92 -7.56
N ASP A 207 2.56 4.80 -7.90
CA ASP A 207 2.93 5.98 -7.13
C ASP A 207 3.01 7.22 -8.05
N SER A 208 3.03 8.41 -7.47
CA SER A 208 3.29 9.66 -8.18
C SER A 208 4.70 10.15 -7.94
N ASN A 209 5.28 10.77 -8.97
CA ASN A 209 6.51 11.55 -8.87
C ASN A 209 6.23 13.03 -8.62
N THR A 210 7.22 13.74 -8.08
CA THR A 210 7.15 15.20 -7.84
C THR A 210 7.02 16.03 -9.12
N ASP A 211 7.34 15.46 -10.28
CA ASP A 211 7.18 16.07 -11.60
C ASP A 211 5.79 15.84 -12.20
N GLY A 212 4.89 15.19 -11.48
CA GLY A 212 3.51 14.92 -11.92
C GLY A 212 3.37 13.66 -12.79
N THR A 213 4.43 12.88 -12.97
CA THR A 213 4.36 11.60 -13.69
C THR A 213 3.92 10.46 -12.78
N LEU A 214 3.29 9.44 -13.37
CA LEU A 214 2.97 8.18 -12.70
C LEU A 214 4.16 7.22 -12.81
N ARG A 215 4.38 6.43 -11.76
CA ARG A 215 5.34 5.32 -11.75
C ARG A 215 4.65 4.03 -11.34
N PRO A 216 5.11 2.86 -11.80
CA PRO A 216 4.52 1.57 -11.41
C PRO A 216 4.84 1.24 -9.94
N ALA A 217 4.21 0.18 -9.46
CA ALA A 217 4.42 -0.39 -8.13
C ALA A 217 5.91 -0.57 -7.81
N PHE A 218 6.26 -0.36 -6.53
CA PHE A 218 7.63 -0.52 -6.09
C PHE A 218 8.06 -2.00 -6.18
N TRP A 219 8.97 -2.30 -7.11
CA TRP A 219 9.39 -3.64 -7.48
C TRP A 219 9.85 -4.51 -6.30
N PHE A 220 10.45 -3.89 -5.27
CA PHE A 220 11.08 -4.60 -4.15
C PHE A 220 10.07 -5.30 -3.23
N VAL A 221 8.84 -4.78 -3.18
CA VAL A 221 7.74 -5.31 -2.35
C VAL A 221 6.60 -5.88 -3.21
N SER A 222 6.75 -5.87 -4.53
CA SER A 222 5.75 -6.38 -5.49
C SER A 222 6.03 -7.82 -5.88
N GLU A 223 4.97 -8.56 -6.21
CA GLU A 223 5.04 -9.95 -6.67
C GLU A 223 5.49 -10.06 -8.13
N ASP A 224 4.91 -9.24 -9.02
CA ASP A 224 5.20 -9.23 -10.46
C ASP A 224 5.07 -7.82 -11.04
N THR A 225 6.19 -7.15 -11.23
CA THR A 225 6.22 -5.78 -11.76
C THR A 225 5.87 -5.70 -13.24
N ALA A 226 6.14 -6.74 -14.03
CA ALA A 226 5.77 -6.77 -15.45
C ALA A 226 4.25 -6.88 -15.59
N LEU A 227 3.61 -7.75 -14.80
CA LEU A 227 2.17 -7.86 -14.74
C LEU A 227 1.54 -6.54 -14.23
N ASN A 228 2.13 -5.88 -13.24
CA ASN A 228 1.64 -4.58 -12.75
C ASN A 228 1.61 -3.52 -13.87
N VAL A 229 2.69 -3.39 -14.63
CA VAL A 229 2.73 -2.47 -15.78
C VAL A 229 1.66 -2.82 -16.81
N ALA A 230 1.50 -4.09 -17.17
CA ALA A 230 0.46 -4.54 -18.09
C ALA A 230 -0.95 -4.25 -17.58
N SER A 231 -1.18 -4.43 -16.28
CA SER A 231 -2.46 -4.15 -15.62
C SER A 231 -2.80 -2.66 -15.61
N LEU A 232 -1.83 -1.78 -15.36
CA LEU A 232 -2.02 -0.33 -15.44
C LEU A 232 -2.35 0.13 -16.86
N LYS A 233 -1.72 -0.46 -17.89
CA LYS A 233 -2.05 -0.20 -19.29
C LYS A 233 -3.47 -0.65 -19.63
N THR A 234 -3.85 -1.83 -19.17
CA THR A 234 -5.22 -2.36 -19.35
C THR A 234 -6.24 -1.44 -18.65
N LEU A 235 -5.95 -1.00 -17.42
CA LEU A 235 -6.80 -0.05 -16.70
C LEU A 235 -6.95 1.27 -17.47
N ALA A 236 -5.85 1.82 -18.00
CA ALA A 236 -5.89 3.02 -18.81
C ALA A 236 -6.80 2.84 -20.03
N ALA A 237 -6.65 1.74 -20.78
CA ALA A 237 -7.48 1.45 -21.94
C ALA A 237 -8.98 1.30 -21.61
N ARG A 238 -9.31 0.75 -20.42
CA ARG A 238 -10.71 0.61 -19.94
C ARG A 238 -11.33 1.96 -19.58
N LEU A 239 -10.52 2.94 -19.16
CA LEU A 239 -10.98 4.27 -18.73
C LEU A 239 -10.89 5.31 -19.86
N ASP A 240 -10.11 5.07 -20.93
CA ASP A 240 -9.93 6.00 -22.06
C ASP A 240 -11.23 6.42 -22.76
N PRO A 241 -12.24 5.55 -22.94
CA PRO A 241 -13.52 5.95 -23.52
C PRO A 241 -14.27 7.03 -22.72
N SER A 242 -13.95 7.18 -21.44
CA SER A 242 -14.57 8.17 -20.54
C SER A 242 -13.53 8.87 -19.66
N PRO A 243 -12.48 9.50 -20.23
CA PRO A 243 -11.37 10.04 -19.44
C PRO A 243 -11.80 11.16 -18.48
N GLY A 244 -12.90 11.85 -18.76
CA GLY A 244 -13.50 12.89 -17.90
C GLY A 244 -14.11 12.35 -16.60
N GLU A 245 -14.32 11.04 -16.47
CA GLU A 245 -14.75 10.42 -15.22
C GLU A 245 -13.66 10.46 -14.16
N VAL A 246 -12.36 10.45 -14.55
CA VAL A 246 -11.22 10.46 -13.63
C VAL A 246 -10.72 11.90 -13.47
N LYS A 247 -10.97 12.48 -12.30
CA LYS A 247 -10.51 13.82 -11.91
C LYS A 247 -9.24 13.79 -11.09
N TYR A 248 -9.00 12.70 -10.36
CA TYR A 248 -7.80 12.46 -9.55
C TYR A 248 -7.39 10.99 -9.57
N LEU A 249 -6.07 10.76 -9.57
CA LEU A 249 -5.45 9.48 -9.25
C LEU A 249 -4.89 9.59 -7.84
N THR A 250 -5.14 8.59 -7.01
CA THR A 250 -4.64 8.54 -5.62
C THR A 250 -3.87 7.24 -5.36
N PHE A 251 -2.94 7.32 -4.44
CA PHE A 251 -1.96 6.30 -4.12
C PHE A 251 -1.81 6.20 -2.61
N SER A 252 -1.39 5.04 -2.11
CA SER A 252 -1.25 4.88 -0.66
C SER A 252 0.02 5.52 -0.10
N HIS A 253 1.09 5.59 -0.91
CA HIS A 253 2.41 6.05 -0.44
C HIS A 253 2.88 7.35 -1.07
N SER A 254 2.06 8.01 -1.87
CA SER A 254 2.42 9.25 -2.56
C SER A 254 1.25 10.22 -2.70
N GLY A 255 1.54 11.45 -3.13
CA GLY A 255 0.55 12.51 -3.35
C GLY A 255 -0.34 12.23 -4.55
N ALA A 256 -1.59 12.73 -4.51
CA ALA A 256 -2.53 12.59 -5.62
C ALA A 256 -2.07 13.35 -6.87
N LEU A 257 -2.44 12.84 -8.05
CA LEU A 257 -2.29 13.49 -9.35
C LEU A 257 -3.65 13.91 -9.89
N GLU A 258 -3.69 15.05 -10.56
CA GLU A 258 -4.92 15.58 -11.16
C GLU A 258 -5.15 15.01 -12.56
N GLY A 259 -6.39 14.59 -12.83
CA GLY A 259 -6.86 14.10 -14.11
C GLY A 259 -6.41 12.70 -14.50
N PHE A 260 -6.91 12.24 -15.65
CA PHE A 260 -6.56 10.94 -16.25
C PHE A 260 -5.20 10.96 -16.97
N GLY A 261 -4.74 12.16 -17.38
CA GLY A 261 -3.54 12.34 -18.23
C GLY A 261 -2.30 11.56 -17.77
N PRO A 262 -1.91 11.58 -16.48
CA PRO A 262 -0.73 10.84 -16.01
C PRO A 262 -0.82 9.32 -16.25
N LEU A 263 -2.00 8.71 -16.09
CA LEU A 263 -2.21 7.28 -16.36
C LEU A 263 -2.16 6.99 -17.87
N ALA A 264 -2.77 7.84 -18.69
CA ALA A 264 -2.71 7.73 -20.15
C ALA A 264 -1.27 7.87 -20.68
N ALA A 265 -0.51 8.85 -20.17
CA ALA A 265 0.89 9.05 -20.54
C ALA A 265 1.76 7.84 -20.15
N PHE A 266 1.56 7.29 -18.93
CA PHE A 266 2.22 6.07 -18.50
C PHE A 266 1.94 4.90 -19.45
N ALA A 267 0.67 4.68 -19.82
CA ALA A 267 0.27 3.60 -20.71
C ALA A 267 0.87 3.73 -22.12
N ALA A 268 1.08 4.95 -22.60
CA ALA A 268 1.66 5.22 -23.93
C ALA A 268 3.17 5.01 -23.96
N THR A 269 3.89 5.09 -22.82
CA THR A 269 5.37 5.03 -22.78
C THR A 269 5.90 3.67 -22.31
N HIS A 270 5.10 2.80 -21.78
CA HIS A 270 5.44 1.46 -21.30
C HIS A 270 4.72 0.38 -22.11
#